data_ee2181a9720f5255e62f25d6f8440be1
#
_entry.id   ee2181a9720f5255e62f25d6f8440be1
#
_cell.length_a   1.000
_cell.length_b   1.000
_cell.length_c   1.000
_cell.angle_alpha   90.00
_cell.angle_beta   90.00
_cell.angle_gamma   90.00
#
_symmetry.space_group_name_H-M   'P 1'
#
loop_
_entity.id
_entity.type
_entity.pdbx_description
1 polymer ?
#
loop_
_entity_poly.entity_id
_entity_poly.type
_entity_poly.pdbx_seq_one_letter_code
_entity_poly.pdbx_strand_id
1 'polypeptide(L)'
;MNFSRYIVLALKGCAMGMADVVPGVSGGTIAFISGIYEELLDSIRSVNATALKLLLKLRLGEFWRHINGSFLLPVLLGIAIAIFSLARLMTYLLTYHPIAIWSFFFGLIIASALLVARQIGRWDWRSLLAFVTGAAAAWWITVATPAETPNDWWFVMLSGAIAICAACVLSAIVLLFTRLYSVDDAPAAEAGAVGAAASD
;
A
#
# COMPACT_ATOMS: atom_id res chain seq x y z
N MET A 1 -11.32 -17.42 -22.18
CA MET A 1 -10.81 -17.45 -20.78
C MET A 1 -11.72 -18.38 -20.00
N ASN A 2 -11.15 -19.34 -19.24
CA ASN A 2 -11.94 -20.36 -18.53
C ASN A 2 -12.64 -19.75 -17.31
N PHE A 3 -13.86 -20.16 -17.02
CA PHE A 3 -14.65 -19.72 -15.84
C PHE A 3 -13.87 -19.82 -14.52
N SER A 4 -13.05 -20.85 -14.38
CA SER A 4 -12.15 -21.05 -13.24
C SER A 4 -11.17 -19.89 -13.01
N ARG A 5 -10.66 -19.25 -14.07
CA ARG A 5 -9.74 -18.10 -13.97
C ARG A 5 -10.45 -16.86 -13.37
N TYR A 6 -11.70 -16.63 -13.74
CA TYR A 6 -12.48 -15.52 -13.17
C TYR A 6 -12.71 -15.69 -11.66
N ILE A 7 -13.01 -16.91 -11.21
CA ILE A 7 -13.19 -17.21 -9.78
C ILE A 7 -11.87 -16.98 -9.04
N VAL A 8 -10.75 -17.48 -9.56
CA VAL A 8 -9.45 -17.28 -8.92
C VAL A 8 -9.08 -15.79 -8.83
N LEU A 9 -9.33 -15.00 -9.89
CA LEU A 9 -9.10 -13.56 -9.88
C LEU A 9 -9.99 -12.85 -8.87
N ALA A 10 -11.26 -13.21 -8.77
CA ALA A 10 -12.17 -12.66 -7.78
C ALA A 10 -11.75 -13.01 -6.34
N LEU A 11 -11.27 -14.23 -6.08
CA LEU A 11 -10.73 -14.63 -4.79
C LEU A 11 -9.45 -13.85 -4.42
N LYS A 12 -8.55 -13.64 -5.39
CA LYS A 12 -7.36 -12.79 -5.20
C LYS A 12 -7.76 -11.34 -4.89
N GLY A 13 -8.74 -10.79 -5.63
CA GLY A 13 -9.30 -9.48 -5.35
C GLY A 13 -9.95 -9.40 -3.97
N CYS A 14 -10.66 -10.44 -3.56
CA CYS A 14 -11.26 -10.52 -2.22
C CYS A 14 -10.17 -10.51 -1.13
N ALA A 15 -9.09 -11.27 -1.30
CA ALA A 15 -7.95 -11.25 -0.38
C ALA A 15 -7.27 -9.86 -0.31
N MET A 16 -7.15 -9.17 -1.46
CA MET A 16 -6.66 -7.79 -1.50
C MET A 16 -7.56 -6.84 -0.71
N GLY A 17 -8.87 -6.86 -0.96
CA GLY A 17 -9.82 -6.01 -0.26
C GLY A 17 -9.91 -6.30 1.24
N MET A 18 -9.75 -7.55 1.66
CA MET A 18 -9.64 -7.89 3.08
C MET A 18 -8.37 -7.31 3.71
N ALA A 19 -7.24 -7.39 3.00
CA ALA A 19 -5.97 -6.87 3.47
C ALA A 19 -6.00 -5.34 3.67
N ASP A 20 -6.67 -4.61 2.77
CA ASP A 20 -6.76 -3.14 2.85
C ASP A 20 -7.59 -2.66 4.06
N VAL A 21 -8.47 -3.49 4.60
CA VAL A 21 -9.24 -3.18 5.82
C VAL A 21 -8.44 -3.44 7.09
N VAL A 22 -7.39 -4.27 7.00
CA VAL A 22 -6.56 -4.65 8.16
C VAL A 22 -5.39 -3.66 8.30
N PRO A 23 -5.25 -2.94 9.44
CA PRO A 23 -4.15 -2.04 9.67
C PRO A 23 -2.78 -2.75 9.57
N GLY A 24 -1.86 -2.16 8.79
CA GLY A 24 -0.51 -2.70 8.61
C GLY A 24 -0.36 -3.72 7.48
N VAL A 25 -1.45 -4.07 6.79
CA VAL A 25 -1.42 -4.93 5.60
C VAL A 25 -1.92 -4.13 4.40
N SER A 26 -1.32 -4.34 3.24
CA SER A 26 -1.70 -3.66 2.00
C SER A 26 -2.19 -4.67 0.96
N GLY A 27 -3.31 -4.37 0.31
CA GLY A 27 -3.81 -5.16 -0.82
C GLY A 27 -2.81 -5.25 -1.96
N GLY A 28 -1.98 -4.22 -2.16
CA GLY A 28 -0.86 -4.27 -3.11
C GLY A 28 0.16 -5.36 -2.79
N THR A 29 0.46 -5.60 -1.53
CA THR A 29 1.32 -6.71 -1.09
C THR A 29 0.69 -8.06 -1.43
N ILE A 30 -0.62 -8.20 -1.22
CA ILE A 30 -1.35 -9.42 -1.61
C ILE A 30 -1.34 -9.60 -3.14
N ALA A 31 -1.51 -8.54 -3.91
CA ALA A 31 -1.39 -8.60 -5.37
C ALA A 31 0.00 -9.11 -5.81
N PHE A 32 1.06 -8.61 -5.17
CA PHE A 32 2.43 -9.01 -5.44
C PHE A 32 2.67 -10.50 -5.13
N ILE A 33 2.33 -10.94 -3.92
CA ILE A 33 2.48 -12.35 -3.48
C ILE A 33 1.65 -13.30 -4.35
N SER A 34 0.45 -12.87 -4.76
CA SER A 34 -0.44 -13.68 -5.62
C SER A 34 -0.07 -13.66 -7.10
N GLY A 35 0.98 -12.89 -7.48
CA GLY A 35 1.51 -12.84 -8.85
C GLY A 35 0.61 -12.13 -9.86
N ILE A 36 -0.25 -11.22 -9.42
CA ILE A 36 -1.11 -10.41 -10.30
C ILE A 36 -0.76 -8.92 -10.32
N TYR A 37 0.30 -8.53 -9.62
CA TYR A 37 0.66 -7.13 -9.42
C TYR A 37 1.00 -6.40 -10.73
N GLU A 38 1.79 -7.03 -11.60
CA GLU A 38 2.18 -6.42 -12.89
C GLU A 38 0.96 -6.26 -13.81
N GLU A 39 0.13 -7.32 -13.94
CA GLU A 39 -1.09 -7.28 -14.75
C GLU A 39 -2.09 -6.23 -14.21
N LEU A 40 -2.16 -6.06 -12.90
CA LEU A 40 -2.98 -5.03 -12.26
C LEU A 40 -2.45 -3.63 -12.58
N LEU A 41 -1.14 -3.41 -12.45
CA LEU A 41 -0.50 -2.13 -12.74
C LEU A 41 -0.69 -1.73 -14.21
N ASP A 42 -0.49 -2.65 -15.13
CA ASP A 42 -0.66 -2.42 -16.56
C ASP A 42 -2.13 -2.12 -16.90
N SER A 43 -3.06 -2.83 -16.27
CA SER A 43 -4.49 -2.58 -16.43
C SER A 43 -4.88 -1.17 -15.92
N ILE A 44 -4.32 -0.73 -14.78
CA ILE A 44 -4.54 0.62 -14.24
C ILE A 44 -3.91 1.68 -15.16
N ARG A 45 -2.69 1.48 -15.64
CA ARG A 45 -2.00 2.39 -16.56
C ARG A 45 -2.72 2.53 -17.90
N SER A 46 -3.43 1.50 -18.32
CA SER A 46 -4.22 1.52 -19.56
C SER A 46 -5.46 2.42 -19.47
N VAL A 47 -5.89 2.79 -18.25
CA VAL A 47 -6.94 3.78 -18.02
C VAL A 47 -6.37 5.19 -18.23
N ASN A 48 -6.12 5.54 -19.48
CA ASN A 48 -5.51 6.79 -19.91
C ASN A 48 -6.47 7.61 -20.82
N ALA A 49 -6.00 8.73 -21.35
CA ALA A 49 -6.78 9.58 -22.26
C ALA A 49 -7.31 8.82 -23.49
N THR A 50 -6.64 7.75 -23.91
CA THR A 50 -7.09 6.90 -25.03
C THR A 50 -8.30 6.06 -24.61
N ALA A 51 -8.28 5.49 -23.41
CA ALA A 51 -9.41 4.77 -22.84
C ALA A 51 -10.65 5.69 -22.74
N LEU A 52 -10.44 6.92 -22.26
CA LEU A 52 -11.51 7.91 -22.18
C LEU A 52 -12.08 8.26 -23.56
N LYS A 53 -11.23 8.43 -24.59
CA LYS A 53 -11.66 8.68 -25.98
C LYS A 53 -12.47 7.50 -26.56
N LEU A 54 -12.07 6.27 -26.27
CA LEU A 54 -12.80 5.07 -26.69
C LEU A 54 -14.18 4.99 -26.03
N LEU A 55 -14.25 5.32 -24.75
CA LEU A 55 -15.51 5.38 -24.00
C LEU A 55 -16.45 6.44 -24.56
N LEU A 56 -15.95 7.67 -24.81
CA LEU A 56 -16.73 8.78 -25.39
C LEU A 56 -17.22 8.48 -26.81
N LYS A 57 -16.46 7.69 -27.58
CA LYS A 57 -16.87 7.23 -28.91
C LYS A 57 -17.81 6.02 -28.90
N LEU A 58 -18.27 5.58 -27.72
CA LEU A 58 -19.11 4.40 -27.49
C LEU A 58 -18.55 3.09 -28.09
N ARG A 59 -17.23 3.01 -28.27
CA ARG A 59 -16.54 1.81 -28.75
C ARG A 59 -16.24 0.85 -27.58
N LEU A 60 -17.30 0.38 -26.92
CA LEU A 60 -17.20 -0.38 -25.67
C LEU A 60 -16.35 -1.66 -25.78
N GLY A 61 -16.39 -2.35 -26.93
CA GLY A 61 -15.58 -3.56 -27.13
C GLY A 61 -14.07 -3.29 -27.15
N GLU A 62 -13.67 -2.18 -27.79
CA GLU A 62 -12.26 -1.78 -27.85
C GLU A 62 -11.80 -1.23 -26.49
N PHE A 63 -12.64 -0.44 -25.82
CA PHE A 63 -12.41 0.02 -24.46
C PHE A 63 -12.16 -1.16 -23.53
N TRP A 64 -13.04 -2.18 -23.53
CA TRP A 64 -12.92 -3.36 -22.70
C TRP A 64 -11.60 -4.12 -22.91
N ARG A 65 -11.20 -4.27 -24.15
CA ARG A 65 -9.92 -4.90 -24.50
C ARG A 65 -8.72 -4.04 -24.10
N HIS A 66 -8.84 -2.72 -24.22
CA HIS A 66 -7.77 -1.77 -23.92
C HIS A 66 -7.44 -1.75 -22.41
N ILE A 67 -8.45 -1.77 -21.54
CA ILE A 67 -8.28 -1.76 -20.08
C ILE A 67 -8.07 -3.16 -19.47
N ASN A 68 -7.95 -4.21 -20.29
CA ASN A 68 -7.95 -5.60 -19.81
C ASN A 68 -9.14 -5.91 -18.89
N GLY A 69 -10.35 -5.50 -19.31
CA GLY A 69 -11.57 -5.57 -18.48
C GLY A 69 -11.88 -6.98 -17.98
N SER A 70 -11.50 -8.01 -18.72
CA SER A 70 -11.67 -9.40 -18.35
C SER A 70 -10.83 -9.83 -17.13
N PHE A 71 -9.74 -9.11 -16.86
CA PHE A 71 -8.92 -9.27 -15.66
C PHE A 71 -9.40 -8.32 -14.56
N LEU A 72 -9.58 -7.05 -14.90
CA LEU A 72 -9.84 -5.99 -13.93
C LEU A 72 -11.20 -6.16 -13.24
N LEU A 73 -12.26 -6.53 -13.99
CA LEU A 73 -13.61 -6.68 -13.44
C LEU A 73 -13.70 -7.70 -12.30
N PRO A 74 -13.24 -8.96 -12.45
CA PRO A 74 -13.33 -9.94 -11.36
C PRO A 74 -12.49 -9.53 -10.15
N VAL A 75 -11.33 -8.90 -10.35
CA VAL A 75 -10.50 -8.41 -9.24
C VAL A 75 -11.24 -7.28 -8.49
N LEU A 76 -11.77 -6.28 -9.19
CA LEU A 76 -12.52 -5.18 -8.58
C LEU A 76 -13.81 -5.66 -7.88
N LEU A 77 -14.52 -6.62 -8.47
CA LEU A 77 -15.69 -7.23 -7.82
C LEU A 77 -15.28 -7.97 -6.53
N GLY A 78 -14.18 -8.70 -6.56
CA GLY A 78 -13.65 -9.35 -5.37
C GLY A 78 -13.30 -8.35 -4.26
N ILE A 79 -12.59 -7.27 -4.60
CA ILE A 79 -12.27 -6.18 -3.67
C ILE A 79 -13.55 -5.56 -3.10
N ALA A 80 -14.52 -5.22 -3.95
CA ALA A 80 -15.77 -4.61 -3.51
C ALA A 80 -16.55 -5.52 -2.55
N ILE A 81 -16.70 -6.81 -2.89
CA ILE A 81 -17.37 -7.79 -2.01
C ILE A 81 -16.67 -7.87 -0.65
N ALA A 82 -15.34 -7.91 -0.64
CA ALA A 82 -14.56 -7.96 0.60
C ALA A 82 -14.76 -6.72 1.45
N ILE A 83 -14.65 -5.53 0.86
CA ILE A 83 -14.83 -4.26 1.57
C ILE A 83 -16.23 -4.16 2.16
N PHE A 84 -17.28 -4.42 1.38
CA PHE A 84 -18.66 -4.33 1.87
C PHE A 84 -18.97 -5.38 2.95
N SER A 85 -18.47 -6.61 2.79
CA SER A 85 -18.64 -7.68 3.77
C SER A 85 -17.90 -7.34 5.07
N LEU A 86 -16.64 -6.92 4.95
CA LEU A 86 -15.81 -6.60 6.11
C LEU A 86 -16.25 -5.31 6.81
N ALA A 87 -16.71 -4.30 6.07
CA ALA A 87 -17.28 -3.10 6.65
C ALA A 87 -18.48 -3.40 7.57
N ARG A 88 -19.37 -4.28 7.14
CA ARG A 88 -20.48 -4.74 7.98
C ARG A 88 -20.00 -5.47 9.23
N LEU A 89 -19.04 -6.37 9.07
CA LEU A 89 -18.44 -7.11 10.18
C LEU A 89 -17.76 -6.15 11.17
N MET A 90 -17.01 -5.17 10.67
CA MET A 90 -16.35 -4.16 11.51
C MET A 90 -17.35 -3.30 12.27
N THR A 91 -18.42 -2.85 11.61
CA THR A 91 -19.49 -2.10 12.28
C THR A 91 -20.12 -2.93 13.40
N TYR A 92 -20.41 -4.19 13.14
CA TYR A 92 -20.95 -5.11 14.16
C TYR A 92 -19.97 -5.28 15.35
N LEU A 93 -18.70 -5.57 15.06
CA LEU A 93 -17.69 -5.78 16.10
C LEU A 93 -17.42 -4.52 16.93
N LEU A 94 -17.35 -3.34 16.29
CA LEU A 94 -17.18 -2.07 16.98
C LEU A 94 -18.36 -1.72 17.87
N THR A 95 -19.58 -2.13 17.49
CA THR A 95 -20.79 -1.85 18.27
C THR A 95 -20.94 -2.81 19.44
N TYR A 96 -20.73 -4.11 19.23
CA TYR A 96 -21.03 -5.14 20.24
C TYR A 96 -19.80 -5.65 21.00
N HIS A 97 -18.60 -5.56 20.40
CA HIS A 97 -17.35 -6.06 20.96
C HIS A 97 -16.17 -5.08 20.81
N PRO A 98 -16.32 -3.80 21.22
CA PRO A 98 -15.30 -2.78 20.97
C PRO A 98 -13.95 -3.12 21.59
N ILE A 99 -13.92 -3.66 22.78
CA ILE A 99 -12.67 -4.01 23.48
C ILE A 99 -11.90 -5.07 22.70
N ALA A 100 -12.58 -6.11 22.20
CA ALA A 100 -11.93 -7.19 21.45
C ALA A 100 -11.32 -6.69 20.13
N ILE A 101 -12.03 -5.87 19.37
CA ILE A 101 -11.53 -5.37 18.10
C ILE A 101 -10.38 -4.37 18.28
N TRP A 102 -10.47 -3.48 19.28
CA TRP A 102 -9.37 -2.58 19.59
C TRP A 102 -8.13 -3.32 20.08
N SER A 103 -8.28 -4.35 20.91
CA SER A 103 -7.17 -5.20 21.37
C SER A 103 -6.53 -5.96 20.22
N PHE A 104 -7.33 -6.45 19.27
CA PHE A 104 -6.84 -7.10 18.05
C PHE A 104 -6.00 -6.16 17.19
N PHE A 105 -6.49 -4.96 16.89
CA PHE A 105 -5.75 -3.97 16.12
C PHE A 105 -4.49 -3.49 16.82
N PHE A 106 -4.55 -3.30 18.14
CA PHE A 106 -3.38 -2.95 18.93
C PHE A 106 -2.29 -4.03 18.85
N GLY A 107 -2.67 -5.30 18.98
CA GLY A 107 -1.76 -6.44 18.79
C GLY A 107 -1.13 -6.49 17.41
N LEU A 108 -1.91 -6.22 16.35
CA LEU A 108 -1.44 -6.13 14.96
C LEU A 108 -0.40 -5.00 14.78
N ILE A 109 -0.66 -3.83 15.34
CA ILE A 109 0.26 -2.69 15.28
C ILE A 109 1.57 -3.02 15.97
N ILE A 110 1.53 -3.62 17.18
CA ILE A 110 2.74 -4.06 17.88
C ILE A 110 3.50 -5.11 17.07
N ALA A 111 2.82 -6.11 16.52
CA ALA A 111 3.45 -7.14 15.70
C ALA A 111 4.13 -6.53 14.46
N SER A 112 3.47 -5.60 13.77
CA SER A 112 4.02 -4.87 12.62
C SER A 112 5.25 -4.05 13.01
N ALA A 113 5.18 -3.34 14.14
CA ALA A 113 6.30 -2.55 14.65
C ALA A 113 7.52 -3.44 14.99
N LEU A 114 7.29 -4.61 15.60
CA LEU A 114 8.35 -5.58 15.89
C LEU A 114 8.97 -6.17 14.62
N LEU A 115 8.16 -6.45 13.58
CA LEU A 115 8.66 -6.94 12.30
C LEU A 115 9.54 -5.89 11.62
N VAL A 116 9.11 -4.63 11.58
CA VAL A 116 9.91 -3.52 11.02
C VAL A 116 11.17 -3.30 11.84
N ALA A 117 11.09 -3.32 13.18
CA ALA A 117 12.25 -3.18 14.05
C ALA A 117 13.31 -4.27 13.82
N ARG A 118 12.89 -5.50 13.51
CA ARG A 118 13.79 -6.61 13.18
C ARG A 118 14.49 -6.45 11.83
N GLN A 119 13.92 -5.69 10.89
CA GLN A 119 14.53 -5.41 9.59
C GLN A 119 15.63 -4.35 9.67
N ILE A 120 15.67 -3.57 10.76
CA ILE A 120 16.74 -2.62 11.03
C ILE A 120 17.97 -3.41 11.50
N GLY A 121 18.92 -3.65 10.58
CA GLY A 121 20.10 -4.48 10.82
C GLY A 121 21.06 -3.91 11.88
N ARG A 122 21.11 -2.58 12.05
CA ARG A 122 21.90 -1.90 13.08
C ARG A 122 21.10 -0.71 13.62
N TRP A 123 20.93 -0.66 14.93
CA TRP A 123 20.35 0.48 15.63
C TRP A 123 21.43 1.53 15.82
N ASP A 124 21.53 2.44 14.86
CA ASP A 124 22.42 3.59 14.94
C ASP A 124 21.71 4.76 15.64
N TRP A 125 22.47 5.69 16.21
CA TRP A 125 21.97 6.91 16.82
C TRP A 125 21.00 7.69 15.88
N ARG A 126 21.27 7.68 14.60
CA ARG A 126 20.43 8.29 13.56
C ARG A 126 19.05 7.62 13.46
N SER A 127 19.01 6.29 13.52
CA SER A 127 17.75 5.52 13.51
C SER A 127 16.94 5.77 14.77
N LEU A 128 17.60 5.91 15.92
CA LEU A 128 16.95 6.25 17.18
C LEU A 128 16.37 7.67 17.15
N LEU A 129 17.11 8.64 16.64
CA LEU A 129 16.62 10.01 16.45
C LEU A 129 15.42 10.06 15.50
N ALA A 130 15.49 9.36 14.37
CA ALA A 130 14.36 9.28 13.41
C ALA A 130 13.13 8.65 14.06
N PHE A 131 13.30 7.62 14.86
CA PHE A 131 12.21 6.98 15.60
C PHE A 131 11.56 7.95 16.61
N VAL A 132 12.38 8.62 17.43
CA VAL A 132 11.90 9.56 18.45
C VAL A 132 11.20 10.77 17.83
N THR A 133 11.76 11.33 16.74
CA THR A 133 11.14 12.46 16.03
C THR A 133 9.84 12.04 15.34
N GLY A 134 9.79 10.87 14.74
CA GLY A 134 8.56 10.31 14.16
C GLY A 134 7.48 10.06 15.20
N ALA A 135 7.85 9.50 16.35
CA ALA A 135 6.93 9.26 17.46
C ALA A 135 6.40 10.57 18.05
N ALA A 136 7.27 11.58 18.24
CA ALA A 136 6.88 12.90 18.72
C ALA A 136 5.95 13.61 17.73
N ALA A 137 6.22 13.54 16.43
CA ALA A 137 5.36 14.10 15.40
C ALA A 137 3.98 13.40 15.36
N ALA A 138 3.95 12.08 15.46
CA ALA A 138 2.69 11.32 15.54
C ALA A 138 1.88 11.69 16.78
N TRP A 139 2.53 11.79 17.93
CA TRP A 139 1.92 12.25 19.18
C TRP A 139 1.33 13.68 19.03
N TRP A 140 2.12 14.60 18.49
CA TRP A 140 1.68 15.97 18.26
C TRP A 140 0.44 16.04 17.37
N ILE A 141 0.44 15.33 16.26
CA ILE A 141 -0.70 15.26 15.33
C ILE A 141 -1.92 14.70 16.05
N THR A 142 -1.78 13.65 16.84
CA THR A 142 -2.90 13.04 17.58
C THR A 142 -3.52 13.99 18.60
N VAL A 143 -2.69 14.78 19.30
CA VAL A 143 -3.17 15.73 20.30
C VAL A 143 -3.75 17.00 19.65
N ALA A 144 -3.17 17.44 18.52
CA ALA A 144 -3.62 18.63 17.79
C ALA A 144 -4.89 18.40 16.97
N THR A 145 -5.24 17.13 16.68
CA THR A 145 -6.44 16.83 15.89
C THR A 145 -7.68 16.95 16.78
N PRO A 146 -8.69 17.76 16.41
CA PRO A 146 -9.93 17.85 17.17
C PRO A 146 -10.64 16.49 17.24
N ALA A 147 -11.30 16.22 18.37
CA ALA A 147 -11.99 14.95 18.63
C ALA A 147 -13.14 14.66 17.64
N GLU A 148 -13.68 15.70 17.02
CA GLU A 148 -14.72 15.60 16.00
C GLU A 148 -14.21 16.15 14.68
N THR A 149 -14.04 15.27 13.70
CA THR A 149 -13.72 15.66 12.32
C THR A 149 -15.02 15.84 11.53
N PRO A 150 -15.14 16.89 10.69
CA PRO A 150 -16.29 17.06 9.82
C PRO A 150 -16.44 15.84 8.90
N ASN A 151 -17.65 15.24 8.86
CA ASN A 151 -17.96 14.12 7.96
C ASN A 151 -18.38 14.57 6.56
N ASP A 152 -18.06 15.82 6.18
CA ASP A 152 -18.36 16.36 4.87
C ASP A 152 -17.56 15.61 3.80
N TRP A 153 -18.21 15.22 2.71
CA TRP A 153 -17.59 14.48 1.61
C TRP A 153 -16.35 15.17 1.02
N TRP A 154 -16.36 16.50 0.93
CA TRP A 154 -15.23 17.30 0.44
C TRP A 154 -14.04 17.25 1.41
N PHE A 155 -14.28 17.23 2.73
CA PHE A 155 -13.23 17.11 3.74
C PHE A 155 -12.56 15.75 3.69
N VAL A 156 -13.34 14.67 3.53
CA VAL A 156 -12.82 13.31 3.37
C VAL A 156 -11.98 13.19 2.10
N MET A 157 -12.44 13.77 0.98
CA MET A 157 -11.68 13.79 -0.28
C MET A 157 -10.37 14.58 -0.15
N LEU A 158 -10.41 15.75 0.46
CA LEU A 158 -9.24 16.61 0.63
C LEU A 158 -8.20 15.96 1.55
N SER A 159 -8.64 15.42 2.68
CA SER A 159 -7.75 14.73 3.63
C SER A 159 -7.11 13.49 3.01
N GLY A 160 -7.86 12.71 2.24
CA GLY A 160 -7.33 11.58 1.47
C GLY A 160 -6.30 11.99 0.41
N ALA A 161 -6.57 13.07 -0.33
CA ALA A 161 -5.63 13.61 -1.31
C ALA A 161 -4.33 14.09 -0.65
N ILE A 162 -4.42 14.81 0.47
CA ILE A 162 -3.25 15.27 1.23
C ILE A 162 -2.45 14.08 1.77
N ALA A 163 -3.12 13.05 2.28
CA ALA A 163 -2.45 11.84 2.78
C ALA A 163 -1.67 11.12 1.67
N ILE A 164 -2.25 10.99 0.47
CA ILE A 164 -1.59 10.39 -0.69
C ILE A 164 -0.39 11.23 -1.12
N CYS A 165 -0.53 12.56 -1.22
CA CYS A 165 0.57 13.47 -1.56
C CYS A 165 1.71 13.37 -0.54
N ALA A 166 1.39 13.36 0.75
CA ALA A 166 2.38 13.21 1.82
C ALA A 166 3.13 11.87 1.73
N ALA A 167 2.41 10.77 1.46
CA ALA A 167 3.02 9.46 1.27
C ALA A 167 3.94 9.41 0.04
N CYS A 168 3.55 10.05 -1.08
CA CYS A 168 4.38 10.15 -2.28
C CYS A 168 5.67 10.96 -2.03
N VAL A 169 5.55 12.11 -1.34
CA VAL A 169 6.70 12.96 -0.98
C VAL A 169 7.64 12.20 -0.06
N LEU A 170 7.11 11.54 0.98
CA LEU A 170 7.92 10.75 1.91
C LEU A 170 8.65 9.60 1.19
N SER A 171 7.96 8.88 0.30
CA SER A 171 8.57 7.82 -0.52
C SER A 171 9.66 8.36 -1.42
N ALA A 172 9.47 9.53 -2.04
CA ALA A 172 10.48 10.17 -2.87
C ALA A 172 11.71 10.59 -2.05
N ILE A 173 11.51 11.12 -0.84
CA ILE A 173 12.60 11.48 0.09
C ILE A 173 13.39 10.23 0.49
N VAL A 174 12.71 9.13 0.85
CA VAL A 174 13.35 7.87 1.22
C VAL A 174 14.16 7.31 0.05
N LEU A 175 13.61 7.31 -1.17
CA LEU A 175 14.31 6.86 -2.37
C LEU A 175 15.52 7.73 -2.69
N LEU A 176 15.40 9.05 -2.53
CA LEU A 176 16.53 9.96 -2.74
C LEU A 176 17.63 9.69 -1.70
N PHE A 177 17.26 9.52 -0.44
CA PHE A 177 18.19 9.24 0.64
C PHE A 177 18.91 7.89 0.46
N THR A 178 18.18 6.83 0.07
CA THR A 178 18.78 5.52 -0.23
C THR A 178 19.70 5.58 -1.44
N ARG A 179 19.35 6.36 -2.47
CA ARG A 179 20.23 6.57 -3.63
C ARG A 179 21.54 7.31 -3.27
N LEU A 180 21.42 8.37 -2.47
CA LEU A 180 22.61 9.13 -2.01
C LEU A 180 23.52 8.26 -1.14
N TYR A 181 22.93 7.43 -0.27
CA TYR A 181 23.72 6.55 0.62
C TYR A 181 24.38 5.39 -0.14
N SER A 182 23.70 4.81 -1.15
CA SER A 182 24.24 3.74 -1.99
C SER A 182 25.43 4.18 -2.90
N VAL A 183 25.53 5.47 -3.19
CA VAL A 183 26.65 6.03 -3.99
C VAL A 183 27.93 6.13 -3.16
N ASP A 184 27.81 6.37 -1.85
CA ASP A 184 28.98 6.48 -0.97
C ASP A 184 29.64 5.13 -0.65
N ASP A 185 28.90 4.01 -0.76
CA ASP A 185 29.43 2.65 -0.50
C ASP A 185 30.07 1.98 -1.74
N ALA A 186 29.85 2.53 -2.94
CA ALA A 186 30.35 1.95 -4.20
C ALA A 186 31.90 1.96 -4.35
N PRO A 187 32.64 3.02 -3.94
CA PRO A 187 34.11 3.04 -4.14
C PRO A 187 34.86 2.08 -3.24
N ALA A 188 34.34 1.69 -2.09
CA ALA A 188 35.02 0.78 -1.17
C ALA A 188 34.97 -0.70 -1.61
N ALA A 189 33.94 -1.11 -2.34
CA ALA A 189 33.80 -2.46 -2.87
C ALA A 189 34.73 -2.71 -4.07
N GLU A 190 34.91 -1.71 -4.97
CA GLU A 190 35.82 -1.83 -6.09
C GLU A 190 37.27 -1.79 -5.67
N ALA A 191 37.64 -0.97 -4.70
CA ALA A 191 39.02 -0.90 -4.19
C ALA A 191 39.42 -2.22 -3.49
N GLY A 192 38.51 -2.88 -2.81
CA GLY A 192 38.72 -4.21 -2.21
C GLY A 192 38.91 -5.33 -3.24
N ALA A 193 38.18 -5.28 -4.34
CA ALA A 193 38.26 -6.28 -5.41
C ALA A 193 39.59 -6.15 -6.22
N VAL A 194 40.05 -4.92 -6.47
CA VAL A 194 41.34 -4.66 -7.18
C VAL A 194 42.51 -5.04 -6.27
N GLY A 195 42.44 -4.83 -4.96
CA GLY A 195 43.49 -5.23 -4.02
C GLY A 195 43.66 -6.74 -3.88
N ALA A 196 42.53 -7.49 -3.93
CA ALA A 196 42.56 -8.95 -3.88
C ALA A 196 43.10 -9.60 -5.17
N ALA A 197 42.87 -8.99 -6.34
CA ALA A 197 43.35 -9.48 -7.63
C ALA A 197 44.84 -9.17 -7.88
N ALA A 198 45.47 -8.31 -7.09
CA ALA A 198 46.89 -7.95 -7.20
C ALA A 198 47.80 -8.76 -6.25
N SER A 199 47.22 -9.64 -5.42
CA SER A 199 47.94 -10.48 -4.42
C SER A 199 48.10 -11.94 -4.83
N ASP A 200 47.59 -12.35 -6.00
CA ASP A 200 47.77 -13.66 -6.64
C ASP A 200 48.73 -13.52 -7.86
#